data_d6b2f4346d25091fe26c2310f16f8eb1
#
_entry.id   d6b2f4346d25091fe26c2310f16f8eb1
#
_cell.length_a   1.000
_cell.length_b   1.000
_cell.length_c   1.000
_cell.angle_alpha   90.00
_cell.angle_beta   90.00
_cell.angle_gamma   90.00
#
_symmetry.space_group_name_H-M   'P 1'
#
loop_
_entity.id
_entity.type
_entity.pdbx_description
1 polymer ?
#
loop_
_entity_poly.entity_id
_entity_poly.type
_entity_poly.pdbx_seq_one_letter_code
_entity_poly.pdbx_strand_id
1 'polypeptide(L)'
;MKELPNPTFALSPVALPRFSRASLRQGGRIAHPPLVQVRPVSAEASSGKITVSWARHQDEVRQAQRLRYQVFALEMGATLGGNLPGHDIDLFDDYCEHLLVRDADSREVIGTYRVLTPTQAKRVGSTYSDTEFDLTRLRLLRDRMVELGRSCVHADHRHGGVILALWGALAEFMGRNQLDIMIGCASIPMQHSGATSGQAAASIWRQVRQSHLAAIEYRVTPRLALPVDRLDNSLDVEPPALIKGYLRLGAKVLGPPAWDPDFNSADTGPKCATSMACCTATTVTGSKAARHWSRILTAPSN
;
A
#
# COMPACT_ATOMS: atom_id res chain seq x y z
N MET A 1 0.68 -31.97 -47.73
CA MET A 1 0.33 -30.93 -46.75
C MET A 1 -1.13 -31.11 -46.38
N LYS A 2 -1.42 -31.56 -45.17
CA LYS A 2 -2.80 -31.73 -44.67
C LYS A 2 -3.09 -30.56 -43.73
N GLU A 3 -4.07 -29.74 -44.08
CA GLU A 3 -4.57 -28.66 -43.23
C GLU A 3 -5.28 -29.25 -42.01
N LEU A 4 -4.98 -28.66 -40.85
CA LEU A 4 -5.66 -28.95 -39.59
C LEU A 4 -6.93 -28.09 -39.47
N PRO A 5 -8.07 -28.64 -39.01
CA PRO A 5 -9.31 -27.89 -38.92
C PRO A 5 -9.28 -26.89 -37.77
N ASN A 6 -9.69 -25.64 -38.06
CA ASN A 6 -9.92 -24.57 -37.07
C ASN A 6 -11.06 -24.95 -36.14
N PRO A 7 -10.88 -24.93 -34.81
CA PRO A 7 -11.99 -25.07 -33.88
C PRO A 7 -12.75 -23.74 -33.76
N THR A 8 -13.88 -23.63 -34.40
CA THR A 8 -14.87 -22.59 -34.14
C THR A 8 -15.60 -22.91 -32.84
N PHE A 9 -15.21 -22.27 -31.73
CA PHE A 9 -16.03 -22.25 -30.54
C PHE A 9 -17.07 -21.14 -30.66
N ALA A 10 -18.33 -21.53 -30.81
CA ALA A 10 -19.46 -20.61 -30.67
C ALA A 10 -19.61 -20.22 -29.19
N LEU A 11 -19.30 -18.98 -28.88
CA LEU A 11 -19.61 -18.40 -27.58
C LEU A 11 -21.11 -18.10 -27.52
N SER A 12 -21.86 -18.94 -26.84
CA SER A 12 -23.23 -18.62 -26.48
C SER A 12 -23.25 -17.47 -25.49
N PRO A 13 -24.08 -16.44 -25.67
CA PRO A 13 -24.18 -15.34 -24.71
C PRO A 13 -24.84 -15.85 -23.44
N VAL A 14 -24.08 -15.83 -22.34
CA VAL A 14 -24.62 -16.08 -20.99
C VAL A 14 -25.48 -14.87 -20.64
N ALA A 15 -26.80 -15.08 -20.54
CA ALA A 15 -27.74 -14.07 -20.09
C ALA A 15 -27.48 -13.71 -18.62
N LEU A 16 -27.09 -12.49 -18.37
CA LEU A 16 -27.00 -11.92 -17.02
C LEU A 16 -28.42 -11.84 -16.40
N PRO A 17 -28.62 -12.26 -15.16
CA PRO A 17 -29.93 -12.13 -14.51
C PRO A 17 -30.25 -10.64 -14.32
N ARG A 18 -31.39 -10.22 -14.87
CA ARG A 18 -31.97 -8.89 -14.61
C ARG A 18 -32.49 -8.85 -13.17
N PHE A 19 -31.79 -8.12 -12.29
CA PHE A 19 -32.33 -7.81 -10.98
C PHE A 19 -33.47 -6.77 -11.11
N SER A 20 -34.68 -7.23 -10.76
CA SER A 20 -35.89 -6.42 -10.68
C SER A 20 -35.77 -5.40 -9.54
N ARG A 21 -36.05 -4.14 -9.84
CA ARG A 21 -36.17 -3.03 -8.87
C ARG A 21 -37.49 -3.13 -8.10
N ALA A 22 -37.64 -4.08 -7.21
CA ALA A 22 -38.77 -4.09 -6.28
C ALA A 22 -38.32 -4.67 -4.93
N SER A 23 -38.57 -3.91 -3.89
CA SER A 23 -38.41 -4.22 -2.45
C SER A 23 -37.09 -3.78 -1.80
N LEU A 24 -36.90 -2.46 -1.70
CA LEU A 24 -36.07 -1.86 -0.64
C LEU A 24 -36.96 -0.94 0.21
N ARG A 25 -37.83 -1.54 1.01
CA ARG A 25 -38.44 -0.91 2.19
C ARG A 25 -38.57 -1.98 3.27
N GLN A 26 -37.53 -2.10 4.09
CA GLN A 26 -37.65 -2.45 5.53
C GLN A 26 -36.27 -2.18 6.15
N GLY A 27 -36.23 -1.10 6.96
CA GLY A 27 -35.04 -0.72 7.71
C GLY A 27 -34.76 -1.72 8.84
N GLY A 28 -33.83 -2.60 8.61
CA GLY A 28 -33.14 -3.32 9.67
C GLY A 28 -31.90 -2.51 10.06
N ARG A 29 -31.90 -1.92 11.25
CA ARG A 29 -30.69 -1.37 11.87
C ARG A 29 -29.72 -2.52 12.05
N ILE A 30 -28.67 -2.56 11.23
CA ILE A 30 -27.51 -3.41 11.48
C ILE A 30 -26.84 -2.80 12.70
N ALA A 31 -26.89 -3.48 13.85
CA ALA A 31 -26.17 -3.12 15.05
C ALA A 31 -24.68 -3.29 14.73
N HIS A 32 -23.97 -2.20 14.55
CA HIS A 32 -22.52 -2.21 14.57
C HIS A 32 -22.05 -2.60 15.98
N PRO A 33 -21.02 -3.44 16.11
CA PRO A 33 -20.39 -3.65 17.42
C PRO A 33 -19.89 -2.29 17.94
N PRO A 34 -19.94 -2.04 19.26
CA PRO A 34 -19.61 -0.74 19.81
C PRO A 34 -18.16 -0.39 19.44
N LEU A 35 -18.01 0.76 18.78
CA LEU A 35 -16.72 1.37 18.50
C LEU A 35 -16.02 1.63 19.83
N VAL A 36 -14.94 0.91 20.09
CA VAL A 36 -14.06 1.21 21.23
C VAL A 36 -13.56 2.64 21.02
N GLN A 37 -13.91 3.52 21.95
CA GLN A 37 -13.46 4.90 21.92
C GLN A 37 -11.95 4.95 21.97
N VAL A 38 -11.34 5.39 20.87
CA VAL A 38 -9.91 5.62 20.75
C VAL A 38 -9.58 6.84 21.61
N ARG A 39 -8.88 6.65 22.73
CA ARG A 39 -8.20 7.76 23.41
C ARG A 39 -7.10 8.28 22.47
N PRO A 40 -6.99 9.60 22.25
CA PRO A 40 -5.90 10.14 21.45
C PRO A 40 -4.57 9.80 22.13
N VAL A 41 -3.68 9.16 21.39
CA VAL A 41 -2.29 8.96 21.83
C VAL A 41 -1.58 10.29 21.65
N SER A 42 -1.29 10.95 22.76
CA SER A 42 -0.42 12.12 22.77
C SER A 42 1.03 11.66 22.61
N ALA A 43 1.49 11.60 21.39
CA ALA A 43 2.93 11.49 21.13
C ALA A 43 3.49 12.91 21.05
N GLU A 44 3.99 13.42 22.16
CA GLU A 44 4.82 14.63 22.18
C GLU A 44 6.19 14.30 21.57
N ALA A 45 6.33 14.57 20.28
CA ALA A 45 7.62 14.63 19.62
C ALA A 45 7.74 16.00 18.93
N SER A 46 8.77 16.69 19.28
CA SER A 46 9.14 18.09 19.02
C SER A 46 8.94 18.62 17.61
N SER A 47 8.51 19.90 17.54
CA SER A 47 8.40 20.84 16.42
C SER A 47 7.32 20.54 15.37
N GLY A 48 6.16 21.06 15.61
CA GLY A 48 4.94 20.94 14.83
C GLY A 48 3.97 20.01 15.55
N LYS A 49 2.96 20.59 16.19
CA LYS A 49 1.91 19.78 16.82
C LYS A 49 1.17 19.02 15.72
N ILE A 50 1.24 17.70 15.74
CA ILE A 50 0.49 16.83 14.83
C ILE A 50 -0.53 16.01 15.63
N THR A 51 -1.64 15.67 14.99
CA THR A 51 -2.65 14.77 15.54
C THR A 51 -2.81 13.55 14.61
N VAL A 52 -2.97 12.36 15.21
CA VAL A 52 -3.15 11.10 14.49
C VAL A 52 -4.54 10.56 14.77
N SER A 53 -5.27 10.18 13.73
CA SER A 53 -6.62 9.63 13.85
C SER A 53 -6.94 8.68 12.73
N TRP A 54 -7.93 7.82 12.94
CA TRP A 54 -8.57 7.04 11.88
C TRP A 54 -9.78 7.81 11.37
N ALA A 55 -10.00 7.85 10.06
CA ALA A 55 -11.17 8.48 9.46
C ALA A 55 -12.45 7.78 9.95
N ARG A 56 -13.45 8.58 10.32
CA ARG A 56 -14.75 8.12 10.83
C ARG A 56 -15.90 8.45 9.89
N HIS A 57 -15.67 9.42 9.02
CA HIS A 57 -16.66 9.96 8.09
C HIS A 57 -16.08 10.06 6.69
N GLN A 58 -16.95 9.99 5.69
CA GLN A 58 -16.56 10.08 4.28
C GLN A 58 -15.82 11.38 3.95
N ASP A 59 -16.15 12.49 4.61
CA ASP A 59 -15.45 13.77 4.40
C ASP A 59 -13.97 13.71 4.82
N GLU A 60 -13.64 12.93 5.85
CA GLU A 60 -12.25 12.71 6.27
C GLU A 60 -11.51 11.82 5.27
N VAL A 61 -12.18 10.80 4.72
CA VAL A 61 -11.63 9.98 3.64
C VAL A 61 -11.34 10.85 2.40
N ARG A 62 -12.26 11.78 2.06
CA ARG A 62 -12.04 12.71 0.94
C ARG A 62 -10.84 13.63 1.15
N GLN A 63 -10.53 14.02 2.39
CA GLN A 63 -9.32 14.78 2.68
C GLN A 63 -8.05 13.95 2.41
N ALA A 64 -8.03 12.68 2.79
CA ALA A 64 -6.94 11.78 2.45
C ALA A 64 -6.82 11.60 0.93
N GLN A 65 -7.94 11.43 0.23
CA GLN A 65 -7.98 11.28 -1.22
C GLN A 65 -7.45 12.52 -1.96
N ARG A 66 -7.70 13.73 -1.44
CA ARG A 66 -7.13 14.98 -1.97
C ARG A 66 -5.62 15.06 -1.77
N LEU A 67 -5.11 14.73 -0.56
CA LEU A 67 -3.67 14.69 -0.32
C LEU A 67 -3.00 13.66 -1.24
N ARG A 68 -3.60 12.49 -1.42
CA ARG A 68 -3.11 11.45 -2.33
C ARG A 68 -3.05 11.92 -3.77
N TYR A 69 -4.11 12.60 -4.24
CA TYR A 69 -4.13 13.20 -5.58
C TYR A 69 -3.00 14.22 -5.76
N GLN A 70 -2.83 15.12 -4.79
CA GLN A 70 -1.74 16.09 -4.82
C GLN A 70 -0.39 15.41 -4.96
N VAL A 71 -0.10 14.39 -4.14
CA VAL A 71 1.19 13.71 -4.14
C VAL A 71 1.34 12.79 -5.34
N PHE A 72 0.36 11.94 -5.64
CA PHE A 72 0.53 10.94 -6.69
C PHE A 72 0.31 11.49 -8.09
N ALA A 73 -0.73 12.30 -8.31
CA ALA A 73 -1.01 12.86 -9.63
C ALA A 73 -0.16 14.10 -9.93
N LEU A 74 -0.19 15.11 -9.04
CA LEU A 74 0.45 16.39 -9.36
C LEU A 74 1.97 16.37 -9.17
N GLU A 75 2.49 15.74 -8.09
CA GLU A 75 3.93 15.70 -7.86
C GLU A 75 4.61 14.53 -8.60
N MET A 76 3.99 13.32 -8.57
CA MET A 76 4.59 12.11 -9.13
C MET A 76 4.13 11.79 -10.55
N GLY A 77 3.11 12.49 -11.07
CA GLY A 77 2.61 12.34 -12.43
C GLY A 77 1.81 11.04 -12.67
N ALA A 78 1.17 10.48 -11.64
CA ALA A 78 0.32 9.31 -11.78
C ALA A 78 -0.94 9.63 -12.59
N THR A 79 -1.36 8.72 -13.44
CA THR A 79 -2.66 8.76 -14.12
C THR A 79 -3.69 8.07 -13.23
N LEU A 80 -4.49 8.86 -12.53
CA LEU A 80 -5.48 8.34 -11.59
C LEU A 80 -6.87 8.28 -12.25
N GLY A 81 -7.50 7.11 -12.22
CA GLY A 81 -8.80 6.83 -12.83
C GLY A 81 -9.99 7.07 -11.88
N GLY A 82 -10.12 8.25 -11.31
CA GLY A 82 -11.26 8.54 -10.39
C GLY A 82 -12.37 9.34 -11.05
N ASN A 83 -13.63 9.13 -10.62
CA ASN A 83 -14.80 9.88 -11.10
C ASN A 83 -14.93 11.27 -10.48
N LEU A 84 -14.11 11.62 -9.49
CA LEU A 84 -14.13 12.90 -8.80
C LEU A 84 -12.81 13.65 -9.06
N PRO A 85 -12.84 14.78 -9.77
CA PRO A 85 -11.63 15.57 -10.03
C PRO A 85 -10.92 15.97 -8.73
N GLY A 86 -9.57 15.94 -8.74
CA GLY A 86 -8.77 16.32 -7.59
C GLY A 86 -8.75 15.30 -6.45
N HIS A 87 -9.20 14.06 -6.68
CA HIS A 87 -9.19 12.99 -5.69
C HIS A 87 -8.58 11.71 -6.29
N ASP A 88 -7.76 11.01 -5.52
CA ASP A 88 -7.35 9.64 -5.80
C ASP A 88 -8.37 8.69 -5.18
N ILE A 89 -9.18 8.04 -6.02
CA ILE A 89 -10.24 7.14 -5.60
C ILE A 89 -10.12 5.84 -6.40
N ASP A 90 -10.14 4.73 -5.70
CA ASP A 90 -10.25 3.40 -6.30
C ASP A 90 -11.29 2.53 -5.58
N LEU A 91 -11.52 1.33 -6.09
CA LEU A 91 -12.54 0.42 -5.55
C LEU A 91 -12.26 -0.03 -4.10
N PHE A 92 -11.01 0.06 -3.63
CA PHE A 92 -10.63 -0.39 -2.29
C PHE A 92 -10.95 0.64 -1.21
N ASP A 93 -11.13 1.92 -1.57
CA ASP A 93 -11.31 3.00 -0.59
C ASP A 93 -12.51 2.76 0.34
N ASP A 94 -13.61 2.22 -0.19
CA ASP A 94 -14.84 1.95 0.59
C ASP A 94 -14.67 0.75 1.55
N TYR A 95 -13.60 -0.02 1.41
CA TYR A 95 -13.31 -1.19 2.25
C TYR A 95 -12.15 -0.97 3.22
N CYS A 96 -11.41 0.12 3.06
CA CYS A 96 -10.20 0.36 3.84
C CYS A 96 -10.45 1.24 5.06
N GLU A 97 -9.65 1.02 6.09
CA GLU A 97 -9.42 2.00 7.14
C GLU A 97 -8.43 3.06 6.62
N HIS A 98 -8.73 4.33 6.88
CA HIS A 98 -7.87 5.45 6.48
C HIS A 98 -7.24 6.09 7.71
N LEU A 99 -5.92 5.96 7.82
CA LEU A 99 -5.13 6.60 8.85
C LEU A 99 -4.74 8.00 8.39
N LEU A 100 -4.94 8.98 9.26
CA LEU A 100 -4.72 10.40 8.98
C LEU A 100 -3.76 11.00 10.00
N VAL A 101 -2.78 11.74 9.50
CA VAL A 101 -2.01 12.69 10.32
C VAL A 101 -2.39 14.09 9.88
N ARG A 102 -2.76 14.93 10.84
CA ARG A 102 -3.12 16.31 10.62
C ARG A 102 -2.12 17.24 11.27
N ASP A 103 -1.86 18.35 10.65
CA ASP A 103 -1.28 19.49 11.32
C ASP A 103 -2.25 20.02 12.39
N ALA A 104 -1.78 20.31 13.57
CA ALA A 104 -2.65 20.68 14.69
C ALA A 104 -3.21 22.12 14.56
N ASP A 105 -2.48 22.98 13.88
CA ASP A 105 -2.85 24.40 13.74
C ASP A 105 -3.79 24.59 12.54
N SER A 106 -3.42 24.12 11.36
CA SER A 106 -4.25 24.23 10.14
C SER A 106 -5.38 23.20 10.07
N ARG A 107 -5.27 22.10 10.79
CA ARG A 107 -6.18 20.93 10.75
C ARG A 107 -6.16 20.19 9.41
N GLU A 108 -5.29 20.53 8.51
CA GLU A 108 -5.13 19.88 7.22
C GLU A 108 -4.53 18.48 7.36
N VAL A 109 -4.93 17.55 6.50
CA VAL A 109 -4.33 16.22 6.42
C VAL A 109 -2.99 16.34 5.70
N ILE A 110 -1.91 16.08 6.43
CA ILE A 110 -0.53 16.18 5.95
C ILE A 110 0.15 14.82 5.76
N GLY A 111 -0.51 13.75 6.21
CA GLY A 111 -0.05 12.38 6.00
C GLY A 111 -1.20 11.41 6.05
N THR A 112 -1.13 10.33 5.25
CA THR A 112 -2.14 9.29 5.22
C THR A 112 -1.56 7.92 4.92
N TYR A 113 -2.27 6.89 5.38
CA TYR A 113 -2.10 5.50 5.02
C TYR A 113 -3.46 4.84 4.83
N ARG A 114 -3.58 3.96 3.84
CA ARG A 114 -4.74 3.11 3.64
C ARG A 114 -4.44 1.70 4.12
N VAL A 115 -5.36 1.11 4.87
CA VAL A 115 -5.20 -0.19 5.52
C VAL A 115 -6.36 -1.08 5.16
N LEU A 116 -6.11 -2.15 4.44
CA LEU A 116 -7.10 -3.16 4.08
C LEU A 116 -6.92 -4.37 4.99
N THR A 117 -7.87 -4.60 5.89
CA THR A 117 -7.82 -5.74 6.82
C THR A 117 -8.18 -7.06 6.14
N PRO A 118 -7.82 -8.22 6.71
CA PRO A 118 -8.20 -9.52 6.15
C PRO A 118 -9.71 -9.67 5.91
N THR A 119 -10.53 -9.17 6.84
CA THR A 119 -12.00 -9.22 6.72
C THR A 119 -12.48 -8.37 5.55
N GLN A 120 -11.92 -7.18 5.38
CA GLN A 120 -12.29 -6.29 4.28
C GLN A 120 -11.79 -6.82 2.93
N ALA A 121 -10.57 -7.39 2.88
CA ALA A 121 -10.05 -8.05 1.68
C ALA A 121 -10.95 -9.21 1.22
N LYS A 122 -11.51 -9.99 2.15
CA LYS A 122 -12.52 -11.02 1.82
C LYS A 122 -13.81 -10.42 1.25
N ARG A 123 -14.24 -9.26 1.74
CA ARG A 123 -15.47 -8.59 1.26
C ARG A 123 -15.31 -8.01 -0.15
N VAL A 124 -14.17 -7.39 -0.44
CA VAL A 124 -13.87 -6.87 -1.79
C VAL A 124 -13.42 -7.97 -2.75
N GLY A 125 -13.00 -9.13 -2.22
CA GLY A 125 -12.59 -10.31 -2.98
C GLY A 125 -11.12 -10.37 -3.37
N SER A 126 -10.34 -9.32 -3.10
CA SER A 126 -8.91 -9.23 -3.45
C SER A 126 -8.19 -8.20 -2.58
N THR A 127 -6.86 -8.09 -2.77
CA THR A 127 -6.05 -6.96 -2.33
C THR A 127 -5.57 -6.15 -3.53
N TYR A 128 -5.12 -4.93 -3.35
CA TYR A 128 -4.47 -4.17 -4.43
C TYR A 128 -3.22 -4.90 -4.93
N SER A 129 -2.45 -5.49 -4.02
CA SER A 129 -1.28 -6.29 -4.41
C SER A 129 -1.61 -7.51 -5.28
N ASP A 130 -2.85 -8.03 -5.26
CA ASP A 130 -3.31 -9.08 -6.18
C ASP A 130 -3.44 -8.57 -7.62
N THR A 131 -3.60 -7.26 -7.85
CA THR A 131 -3.63 -6.69 -9.20
C THR A 131 -2.24 -6.64 -9.82
N GLU A 132 -1.21 -6.50 -8.99
CA GLU A 132 0.18 -6.36 -9.41
C GLU A 132 0.94 -7.70 -9.42
N PHE A 133 0.60 -8.62 -8.52
CA PHE A 133 1.35 -9.85 -8.28
C PHE A 133 0.45 -11.08 -8.16
N ASP A 134 1.00 -12.24 -8.50
CA ASP A 134 0.44 -13.52 -8.08
C ASP A 134 0.84 -13.81 -6.63
N LEU A 135 -0.13 -13.68 -5.72
CA LEU A 135 0.02 -13.91 -4.28
C LEU A 135 -0.38 -15.33 -3.83
N THR A 136 -0.47 -16.29 -4.74
CA THR A 136 -0.93 -17.67 -4.43
C THR A 136 -0.13 -18.30 -3.30
N ARG A 137 1.17 -18.05 -3.21
CA ARG A 137 2.02 -18.57 -2.13
C ARG A 137 1.70 -17.98 -0.76
N LEU A 138 1.07 -16.82 -0.70
CA LEU A 138 0.67 -16.16 0.55
C LEU A 138 -0.73 -16.53 1.02
N ARG A 139 -1.44 -17.44 0.33
CA ARG A 139 -2.83 -17.78 0.62
C ARG A 139 -3.10 -18.20 2.08
N LEU A 140 -2.15 -18.90 2.69
CA LEU A 140 -2.27 -19.36 4.08
C LEU A 140 -2.03 -18.24 5.11
N LEU A 141 -1.51 -17.10 4.69
CA LEU A 141 -1.23 -15.95 5.54
C LEU A 141 -2.36 -14.93 5.52
N ARG A 142 -3.30 -15.02 4.57
CA ARG A 142 -4.32 -13.98 4.31
C ARG A 142 -5.18 -13.64 5.51
N ASP A 143 -5.46 -14.59 6.39
CA ASP A 143 -6.29 -14.35 7.59
C ASP A 143 -5.61 -13.47 8.65
N ARG A 144 -4.29 -13.32 8.56
CA ARG A 144 -3.46 -12.52 9.48
C ARG A 144 -2.70 -11.39 8.77
N MET A 145 -2.94 -11.22 7.48
CA MET A 145 -2.21 -10.34 6.60
C MET A 145 -3.04 -9.09 6.29
N VAL A 146 -2.53 -7.93 6.67
CA VAL A 146 -3.11 -6.63 6.31
C VAL A 146 -2.35 -6.05 5.13
N GLU A 147 -3.05 -5.41 4.21
CA GLU A 147 -2.42 -4.64 3.15
C GLU A 147 -2.35 -3.16 3.51
N LEU A 148 -1.17 -2.60 3.35
CA LEU A 148 -0.89 -1.18 3.47
C LEU A 148 -0.71 -0.56 2.08
N GLY A 149 -1.42 0.53 1.82
CA GLY A 149 -1.32 1.20 0.53
C GLY A 149 -1.52 2.70 0.63
N ARG A 150 -1.32 3.38 -0.50
CA ARG A 150 -1.56 4.82 -0.64
C ARG A 150 -0.89 5.66 0.45
N SER A 151 0.31 5.26 0.89
CA SER A 151 1.11 6.03 1.84
C SER A 151 1.64 7.28 1.18
N CYS A 152 1.32 8.43 1.75
CA CYS A 152 1.96 9.68 1.33
C CYS A 152 2.00 10.71 2.46
N VAL A 153 2.94 11.66 2.31
CA VAL A 153 3.13 12.80 3.20
C VAL A 153 3.25 14.04 2.34
N HIS A 154 2.57 15.11 2.76
CA HIS A 154 2.64 16.43 2.11
C HIS A 154 4.09 16.89 1.97
N ALA A 155 4.46 17.54 0.87
CA ALA A 155 5.83 17.90 0.54
C ALA A 155 6.52 18.67 1.69
N ASP A 156 5.86 19.65 2.26
CA ASP A 156 6.39 20.51 3.31
C ASP A 156 6.56 19.81 4.67
N HIS A 157 6.03 18.59 4.82
CA HIS A 157 6.03 17.84 6.08
C HIS A 157 6.85 16.54 6.05
N ARG A 158 7.77 16.40 5.08
CA ARG A 158 8.60 15.17 4.89
C ARG A 158 9.83 15.09 5.78
N HIS A 159 9.85 15.76 6.93
CA HIS A 159 11.00 15.76 7.87
C HIS A 159 11.03 14.54 8.82
N GLY A 160 10.27 13.50 8.53
CA GLY A 160 10.29 12.23 9.28
C GLY A 160 9.25 12.10 10.40
N GLY A 161 8.85 13.18 11.08
CA GLY A 161 7.89 13.10 12.20
C GLY A 161 6.52 12.54 11.80
N VAL A 162 5.98 12.92 10.63
CA VAL A 162 4.69 12.44 10.12
C VAL A 162 4.74 10.95 9.82
N ILE A 163 5.78 10.47 9.15
CA ILE A 163 5.90 9.05 8.81
C ILE A 163 6.09 8.18 10.06
N LEU A 164 6.83 8.66 11.06
CA LEU A 164 6.99 7.96 12.34
C LEU A 164 5.67 7.87 13.09
N ALA A 165 4.86 8.92 13.08
CA ALA A 165 3.54 8.94 13.69
C ALA A 165 2.58 7.95 12.99
N LEU A 166 2.61 7.89 11.65
CA LEU A 166 1.86 6.89 10.86
C LEU A 166 2.29 5.47 11.24
N TRP A 167 3.59 5.19 11.32
CA TRP A 167 4.08 3.85 11.67
C TRP A 167 3.75 3.46 13.11
N GLY A 168 3.82 4.41 14.05
CA GLY A 168 3.41 4.17 15.43
C GLY A 168 1.94 3.76 15.54
N ALA A 169 1.05 4.47 14.84
CA ALA A 169 -0.37 4.14 14.81
C ALA A 169 -0.67 2.81 14.12
N LEU A 170 0.06 2.47 13.05
CA LEU A 170 -0.04 1.17 12.40
C LEU A 170 0.40 0.03 13.32
N ALA A 171 1.49 0.20 14.06
CA ALA A 171 1.96 -0.80 15.03
C ALA A 171 0.91 -1.05 16.14
N GLU A 172 0.30 0.01 16.64
CA GLU A 172 -0.80 -0.09 17.60
C GLU A 172 -2.03 -0.79 17.01
N PHE A 173 -2.40 -0.45 15.78
CA PHE A 173 -3.50 -1.09 15.05
C PHE A 173 -3.26 -2.60 14.88
N MET A 174 -2.07 -3.00 14.46
CA MET A 174 -1.68 -4.40 14.31
C MET A 174 -1.80 -5.15 15.64
N GLY A 175 -1.27 -4.59 16.72
CA GLY A 175 -1.32 -5.20 18.05
C GLY A 175 -2.74 -5.39 18.57
N ARG A 176 -3.60 -4.38 18.39
CA ARG A 176 -5.01 -4.45 18.83
C ARG A 176 -5.84 -5.46 18.04
N ASN A 177 -5.58 -5.60 16.74
CA ASN A 177 -6.31 -6.51 15.87
C ASN A 177 -5.67 -7.89 15.76
N GLN A 178 -4.63 -8.19 16.54
CA GLN A 178 -3.90 -9.47 16.52
C GLN A 178 -3.40 -9.84 15.11
N LEU A 179 -3.03 -8.85 14.32
CA LEU A 179 -2.45 -9.00 13.00
C LEU A 179 -0.92 -8.98 13.11
N ASP A 180 -0.24 -9.81 12.34
CA ASP A 180 1.20 -9.99 12.47
C ASP A 180 1.95 -9.88 11.13
N ILE A 181 1.24 -9.76 10.02
CA ILE A 181 1.81 -9.64 8.68
C ILE A 181 1.26 -8.38 8.00
N MET A 182 2.18 -7.55 7.51
CA MET A 182 1.86 -6.41 6.64
C MET A 182 2.45 -6.65 5.26
N ILE A 183 1.66 -6.40 4.23
CA ILE A 183 2.13 -6.36 2.84
C ILE A 183 1.77 -5.03 2.20
N GLY A 184 2.38 -4.73 1.07
CA GLY A 184 2.02 -3.57 0.24
C GLY A 184 2.97 -3.40 -0.93
N CYS A 185 2.54 -2.63 -1.91
CA CYS A 185 3.36 -2.21 -3.04
C CYS A 185 4.10 -0.93 -2.69
N ALA A 186 5.43 -0.96 -2.78
CA ALA A 186 6.28 0.21 -2.57
C ALA A 186 6.88 0.64 -3.91
N SER A 187 6.47 1.79 -4.40
CA SER A 187 6.79 2.27 -5.74
C SER A 187 8.17 2.90 -5.79
N ILE A 188 8.93 2.54 -6.81
CA ILE A 188 10.15 3.23 -7.24
C ILE A 188 9.79 3.97 -8.52
N PRO A 189 9.88 5.30 -8.57
CA PRO A 189 9.64 6.04 -9.80
C PRO A 189 10.52 5.53 -10.93
N MET A 190 9.98 5.43 -12.14
CA MET A 190 10.76 4.97 -13.30
C MET A 190 11.93 5.90 -13.63
N GLN A 191 11.76 7.19 -13.37
CA GLN A 191 12.84 8.18 -13.37
C GLN A 191 13.18 8.50 -11.92
N HIS A 192 14.16 7.84 -11.38
CA HIS A 192 14.64 8.05 -10.03
C HIS A 192 16.14 8.37 -10.05
N SER A 193 16.56 9.39 -9.31
CA SER A 193 17.97 9.82 -9.20
C SER A 193 18.63 10.12 -10.54
N GLY A 194 17.88 10.66 -11.52
CA GLY A 194 18.41 11.05 -12.84
C GLY A 194 18.70 9.87 -13.78
N ALA A 195 18.44 8.65 -13.38
CA ALA A 195 18.64 7.48 -14.23
C ALA A 195 17.58 7.37 -15.35
N THR A 196 17.94 6.72 -16.44
CA THR A 196 17.01 6.40 -17.53
C THR A 196 15.89 5.50 -17.01
N SER A 197 14.73 5.59 -17.64
CA SER A 197 13.50 4.89 -17.24
C SER A 197 13.74 3.42 -16.87
N GLY A 198 13.43 3.06 -15.64
CA GLY A 198 13.53 1.70 -15.10
C GLY A 198 14.91 1.24 -14.61
N GLN A 199 16.00 1.89 -15.01
CA GLN A 199 17.35 1.47 -14.63
C GLN A 199 17.59 1.57 -13.12
N ALA A 200 17.10 2.66 -12.49
CA ALA A 200 17.18 2.82 -11.04
C ALA A 200 16.44 1.69 -10.31
N ALA A 201 15.22 1.36 -10.76
CA ALA A 201 14.43 0.28 -10.16
C ALA A 201 15.10 -1.09 -10.34
N ALA A 202 15.69 -1.37 -11.50
CA ALA A 202 16.46 -2.60 -11.74
C ALA A 202 17.70 -2.68 -10.84
N SER A 203 18.41 -1.56 -10.65
CA SER A 203 19.61 -1.47 -9.81
C SER A 203 19.27 -1.64 -8.32
N ILE A 204 18.23 -0.97 -7.84
CA ILE A 204 17.72 -1.12 -6.48
C ILE A 204 17.28 -2.58 -6.24
N TRP A 205 16.56 -3.20 -7.19
CA TRP A 205 16.19 -4.61 -7.09
C TRP A 205 17.43 -5.50 -6.95
N ARG A 206 18.45 -5.30 -7.77
CA ARG A 206 19.71 -6.05 -7.69
C ARG A 206 20.36 -5.95 -6.29
N GLN A 207 20.35 -4.76 -5.69
CA GLN A 207 20.90 -4.52 -4.36
C GLN A 207 20.05 -5.19 -3.26
N VAL A 208 18.74 -4.93 -3.24
CA VAL A 208 17.87 -5.39 -2.14
C VAL A 208 17.63 -6.89 -2.16
N ARG A 209 17.64 -7.55 -3.32
CA ARG A 209 17.47 -9.01 -3.39
C ARG A 209 18.60 -9.80 -2.72
N GLN A 210 19.79 -9.22 -2.59
CA GLN A 210 20.94 -9.89 -1.98
C GLN A 210 20.78 -10.03 -0.46
N SER A 211 20.15 -9.06 0.18
CA SER A 211 20.08 -9.00 1.66
C SER A 211 18.65 -9.06 2.22
N HIS A 212 17.65 -8.69 1.41
CA HIS A 212 16.27 -8.54 1.86
C HIS A 212 15.27 -9.42 1.11
N LEU A 213 15.70 -10.35 0.25
CA LEU A 213 14.79 -11.25 -0.43
C LEU A 213 14.14 -12.22 0.58
N ALA A 214 12.82 -12.39 0.46
CA ALA A 214 12.07 -13.32 1.29
C ALA A 214 12.45 -14.79 0.99
N ALA A 215 12.18 -15.66 1.96
CA ALA A 215 12.28 -17.10 1.78
C ALA A 215 11.37 -17.56 0.62
N ILE A 216 11.76 -18.64 -0.06
CA ILE A 216 11.18 -19.05 -1.34
C ILE A 216 9.67 -19.32 -1.26
N GLU A 217 9.18 -19.79 -0.13
CA GLU A 217 7.79 -20.09 0.14
C GLU A 217 6.89 -18.85 0.16
N TYR A 218 7.47 -17.65 0.35
CA TYR A 218 6.74 -16.37 0.39
C TYR A 218 6.95 -15.53 -0.87
N ARG A 219 7.73 -16.03 -1.84
CA ARG A 219 8.01 -15.26 -3.06
C ARG A 219 6.80 -15.17 -3.96
N VAL A 220 6.62 -13.99 -4.55
CA VAL A 220 5.54 -13.67 -5.47
C VAL A 220 6.09 -13.42 -6.88
N THR A 221 5.22 -13.52 -7.87
CA THR A 221 5.55 -13.26 -9.28
C THR A 221 4.76 -12.04 -9.75
N PRO A 222 5.40 -11.02 -10.35
CA PRO A 222 4.69 -9.89 -10.91
C PRO A 222 3.83 -10.33 -12.10
N ARG A 223 2.62 -9.76 -12.23
CA ARG A 223 1.74 -10.00 -13.38
C ARG A 223 2.26 -9.31 -14.63
N LEU A 224 2.75 -8.08 -14.47
CA LEU A 224 3.44 -7.34 -15.51
C LEU A 224 4.87 -7.06 -15.01
N ALA A 225 5.82 -7.91 -15.40
CA ALA A 225 7.19 -7.83 -14.89
C ALA A 225 7.96 -6.66 -15.51
N LEU A 226 8.68 -5.90 -14.70
CA LEU A 226 9.74 -5.03 -15.21
C LEU A 226 10.86 -5.90 -15.78
N PRO A 227 11.33 -5.67 -17.02
CA PRO A 227 12.39 -6.49 -17.64
C PRO A 227 13.78 -6.16 -17.08
N VAL A 228 13.99 -6.43 -15.79
CA VAL A 228 15.21 -6.07 -15.03
C VAL A 228 16.51 -6.61 -15.64
N ASP A 229 16.45 -7.75 -16.33
CA ASP A 229 17.61 -8.35 -16.97
C ASP A 229 18.00 -7.67 -18.31
N ARG A 230 17.12 -6.83 -18.85
CA ARG A 230 17.34 -6.06 -20.08
C ARG A 230 17.71 -4.59 -19.81
N LEU A 231 17.59 -4.16 -18.56
CA LEU A 231 17.91 -2.82 -18.12
C LEU A 231 19.32 -2.80 -17.53
N ASP A 232 20.02 -1.67 -17.69
CA ASP A 232 21.23 -1.44 -16.92
C ASP A 232 20.86 -1.40 -15.43
N ASN A 233 21.37 -2.38 -14.71
CA ASN A 233 21.12 -2.55 -13.27
C ASN A 233 22.40 -2.38 -12.44
N SER A 234 23.43 -1.77 -13.02
CA SER A 234 24.75 -1.56 -12.39
C SER A 234 24.84 -0.27 -11.57
N LEU A 235 23.84 0.60 -11.65
CA LEU A 235 23.87 1.91 -11.01
C LEU A 235 23.91 1.79 -9.48
N ASP A 236 24.72 2.62 -8.87
CA ASP A 236 24.71 2.82 -7.41
C ASP A 236 23.70 3.91 -7.06
N VAL A 237 22.46 3.50 -6.87
CA VAL A 237 21.34 4.39 -6.55
C VAL A 237 20.67 3.97 -5.26
N GLU A 238 20.40 4.94 -4.42
CA GLU A 238 19.74 4.73 -3.14
C GLU A 238 18.22 4.48 -3.35
N PRO A 239 17.63 3.51 -2.65
CA PRO A 239 16.18 3.35 -2.63
C PRO A 239 15.48 4.60 -2.13
N PRO A 240 14.23 4.89 -2.56
CA PRO A 240 13.40 5.94 -1.99
C PRO A 240 13.34 5.86 -0.45
N ALA A 241 13.23 7.00 0.22
CA ALA A 241 13.31 7.10 1.68
C ALA A 241 12.35 6.16 2.41
N LEU A 242 11.12 6.01 1.91
CA LEU A 242 10.13 5.10 2.47
C LEU A 242 10.59 3.64 2.40
N ILE A 243 11.14 3.22 1.27
CA ILE A 243 11.68 1.86 1.09
C ILE A 243 12.87 1.63 2.03
N LYS A 244 13.79 2.59 2.12
CA LYS A 244 14.91 2.51 3.10
C LYS A 244 14.40 2.33 4.52
N GLY A 245 13.36 3.05 4.88
CA GLY A 245 12.72 2.90 6.18
C GLY A 245 12.18 1.49 6.42
N TYR A 246 11.45 0.93 5.47
CA TYR A 246 10.94 -0.44 5.59
C TYR A 246 12.06 -1.47 5.71
N LEU A 247 13.12 -1.37 4.90
CA LEU A 247 14.26 -2.28 4.97
C LEU A 247 14.95 -2.22 6.34
N ARG A 248 15.13 -1.03 6.91
CA ARG A 248 15.66 -0.85 8.29
C ARG A 248 14.78 -1.51 9.36
N LEU A 249 13.46 -1.53 9.13
CA LEU A 249 12.50 -2.21 10.00
C LEU A 249 12.45 -3.73 9.77
N GLY A 250 13.30 -4.28 8.90
CA GLY A 250 13.39 -5.70 8.63
C GLY A 250 12.43 -6.21 7.55
N ALA A 251 11.81 -5.32 6.78
CA ALA A 251 10.98 -5.73 5.67
C ALA A 251 11.74 -6.57 4.65
N LYS A 252 11.03 -7.49 4.01
CA LYS A 252 11.55 -8.34 2.94
C LYS A 252 10.87 -8.03 1.63
N VAL A 253 11.64 -8.03 0.54
CA VAL A 253 11.08 -7.98 -0.80
C VAL A 253 10.65 -9.38 -1.22
N LEU A 254 9.42 -9.50 -1.73
CA LEU A 254 8.83 -10.80 -2.03
C LEU A 254 9.15 -11.31 -3.42
N GLY A 255 9.57 -10.44 -4.34
CA GLY A 255 9.85 -10.82 -5.72
C GLY A 255 10.41 -9.67 -6.54
N PRO A 256 10.67 -9.92 -7.83
CA PRO A 256 11.10 -8.88 -8.75
C PRO A 256 10.02 -7.82 -8.92
N PRO A 257 10.39 -6.60 -9.34
CA PRO A 257 9.44 -5.51 -9.48
C PRO A 257 8.41 -5.77 -10.58
N ALA A 258 7.16 -5.42 -10.32
CA ALA A 258 6.13 -5.25 -11.32
C ALA A 258 6.26 -3.86 -11.96
N TRP A 259 5.80 -3.76 -13.20
CA TRP A 259 5.57 -2.50 -13.85
C TRP A 259 4.11 -2.10 -13.67
N ASP A 260 3.88 -0.95 -13.04
CA ASP A 260 2.56 -0.34 -12.89
C ASP A 260 2.44 0.88 -13.81
N PRO A 261 1.74 0.75 -14.96
CA PRO A 261 1.60 1.83 -15.92
C PRO A 261 0.74 2.99 -15.42
N ASP A 262 -0.18 2.77 -14.50
CA ASP A 262 -1.15 3.78 -14.05
C ASP A 262 -0.52 4.80 -13.10
N PHE A 263 0.48 4.39 -12.35
CA PHE A 263 1.24 5.26 -11.47
C PHE A 263 2.44 5.91 -12.15
N ASN A 264 2.50 5.95 -13.47
CA ASN A 264 3.54 6.65 -14.19
C ASN A 264 3.09 7.98 -14.77
N SER A 265 3.95 8.99 -14.80
CA SER A 265 3.67 10.24 -15.50
C SER A 265 3.54 10.00 -17.01
N ALA A 266 2.58 10.71 -17.62
CA ALA A 266 2.04 10.45 -18.95
C ALA A 266 3.04 10.46 -20.13
N ASP A 267 4.26 10.91 -19.97
CA ASP A 267 5.11 11.23 -21.14
C ASP A 267 6.39 10.39 -21.27
N THR A 268 6.75 9.54 -20.33
CA THR A 268 8.08 8.98 -20.35
C THR A 268 8.24 7.53 -19.90
N GLY A 269 7.26 6.68 -20.07
CA GLY A 269 7.45 5.24 -19.85
C GLY A 269 7.04 4.72 -18.45
N PRO A 270 7.23 3.46 -18.19
CA PRO A 270 6.54 2.65 -17.21
C PRO A 270 6.99 2.76 -15.75
N LYS A 271 6.08 2.59 -14.78
CA LYS A 271 6.34 2.57 -13.32
C LYS A 271 6.71 1.18 -12.82
N CYS A 272 7.52 1.17 -11.78
CA CYS A 272 7.88 -0.03 -11.06
C CYS A 272 7.27 -0.02 -9.66
N ALA A 273 6.46 -1.01 -9.34
CA ALA A 273 6.08 -1.30 -7.97
C ALA A 273 6.92 -2.48 -7.46
N THR A 274 7.54 -2.31 -6.31
CA THR A 274 8.22 -3.39 -5.62
C THR A 274 7.32 -3.88 -4.51
N SER A 275 6.90 -5.14 -4.55
CA SER A 275 6.15 -5.75 -3.46
C SER A 275 7.06 -5.91 -2.25
N MET A 276 6.69 -5.30 -1.15
CA MET A 276 7.36 -5.45 0.13
C MET A 276 6.40 -6.09 1.12
N ALA A 277 6.75 -7.27 1.61
CA ALA A 277 6.15 -7.76 2.84
C ALA A 277 7.07 -7.41 3.99
N CYS A 278 6.55 -6.66 4.93
CA CYS A 278 7.15 -6.56 6.24
C CYS A 278 6.71 -7.80 7.03
N CYS A 279 7.36 -8.94 6.72
CA CYS A 279 7.23 -10.10 7.58
C CYS A 279 8.11 -9.85 8.81
N THR A 280 7.54 -9.29 9.87
CA THR A 280 8.02 -9.61 11.20
C THR A 280 7.53 -11.03 11.50
N ALA A 281 8.07 -12.02 10.76
CA ALA A 281 8.00 -13.42 11.14
C ALA A 281 8.98 -13.65 12.30
N THR A 282 8.82 -12.85 13.32
CA THR A 282 9.20 -13.23 14.67
C THR A 282 7.86 -13.45 15.34
N THR A 283 7.58 -14.69 15.69
CA THR A 283 6.54 -15.07 16.64
C THR A 283 6.74 -14.24 17.90
N VAL A 284 6.20 -13.03 17.92
CA VAL A 284 6.20 -12.14 19.07
C VAL A 284 4.77 -11.98 19.49
N THR A 285 4.36 -12.86 20.39
CA THR A 285 3.13 -12.71 21.15
C THR A 285 2.98 -11.26 21.66
N GLY A 286 1.90 -10.63 21.27
CA GLY A 286 1.33 -9.29 21.52
C GLY A 286 2.12 -8.19 22.24
N SER A 287 2.80 -8.46 23.36
CA SER A 287 3.46 -7.41 24.15
C SER A 287 4.91 -7.12 23.73
N LYS A 288 5.55 -8.01 22.99
CA LYS A 288 6.94 -7.84 22.54
C LYS A 288 7.05 -7.06 21.22
N ALA A 289 6.05 -7.17 20.33
CA ALA A 289 6.03 -6.44 19.05
C ALA A 289 5.96 -4.93 19.29
N ALA A 290 5.03 -4.46 20.12
CA ALA A 290 4.91 -3.03 20.46
C ALA A 290 6.20 -2.46 21.08
N ARG A 291 6.89 -3.25 21.94
CA ARG A 291 8.18 -2.83 22.54
C ARG A 291 9.35 -2.87 21.56
N HIS A 292 9.32 -3.75 20.57
CA HIS A 292 10.36 -3.81 19.52
C HIS A 292 10.27 -2.59 18.61
N TRP A 293 9.07 -2.24 18.16
CA TRP A 293 8.80 -1.03 17.38
C TRP A 293 9.16 0.25 18.11
N SER A 294 8.80 0.36 19.41
CA SER A 294 9.16 1.48 20.25
C SER A 294 10.68 1.69 20.34
N ARG A 295 11.46 0.61 20.48
CA ARG A 295 12.93 0.71 20.55
C ARG A 295 13.58 1.12 19.23
N ILE A 296 13.02 0.70 18.07
CA ILE A 296 13.55 1.07 16.75
C ILE A 296 13.23 2.53 16.42
N LEU A 297 12.05 3.00 16.80
CA LEU A 297 11.61 4.38 16.57
C LEU A 297 12.29 5.40 17.48
N THR A 298 12.84 4.98 18.64
CA THR A 298 13.52 5.84 19.61
C THR A 298 15.04 5.76 19.56
N ALA A 299 15.62 4.91 18.70
CA ALA A 299 17.07 4.84 18.54
C ALA A 299 17.60 6.12 17.87
N PRO A 300 18.63 6.78 18.45
CA PRO A 300 19.22 7.95 17.83
C PRO A 300 19.82 7.58 16.48
N SER A 301 19.61 8.44 15.49
CA SER A 301 20.22 8.34 14.18
C SER A 301 21.73 8.58 14.33
N ASN A 302 22.54 7.55 14.18
CA ASN A 302 23.98 7.70 13.91
C ASN A 302 24.20 7.94 12.43
#